data_a6d403a10d1d070a58e0fa330c058ed0
#
_entry.id   a6d403a10d1d070a58e0fa330c058ed0
#
_cell.length_a   1.000
_cell.length_b   1.000
_cell.length_c   1.000
_cell.angle_alpha   90.00
_cell.angle_beta   90.00
_cell.angle_gamma   90.00
#
_symmetry.space_group_name_H-M   'P 1'
#
loop_
_entity.id
_entity.type
_entity.pdbx_description
1 polymer ?
#
loop_
_entity_poly.entity_id
_entity_poly.type
_entity_poly.pdbx_seq_one_letter_code
_entity_poly.pdbx_strand_id
1 'polypeptide(L)'
;MGARIAYLAAGIAVAAWLAALFGCAGGGTFNSGERAPWRQQAEDECVASGAVQASAYVVQMTPIDGPGVCGLERPLKVSGLSGGAVAVSPPALIGCPLTAALDRWVDASLQPAAKRYFGSRVVEITQIASYGCRGRNGNNFGKISEHAFGNALDIAAFRLANGQHITVVNGWWGGPPRERAFLQAIFAGACNE
;
A
#
# COMPACT_ATOMS: atom_id res chain seq x y z
N MET A 1 26.67 -49.80 -51.23
CA MET A 1 25.68 -48.71 -51.25
C MET A 1 24.92 -48.72 -49.93
N GLY A 2 25.46 -48.17 -48.83
CA GLY A 2 24.78 -48.27 -47.54
C GLY A 2 25.33 -47.34 -46.42
N ALA A 3 26.17 -46.35 -46.76
CA ALA A 3 26.82 -45.55 -45.70
C ALA A 3 26.52 -44.03 -45.75
N ARG A 4 25.58 -43.56 -46.59
CA ARG A 4 25.30 -42.11 -46.76
C ARG A 4 23.93 -41.61 -46.23
N ILE A 5 23.12 -42.52 -45.72
CA ILE A 5 21.73 -42.14 -45.21
C ILE A 5 21.73 -41.92 -43.69
N ALA A 6 22.73 -42.39 -42.94
CA ALA A 6 22.77 -42.27 -41.47
C ALA A 6 23.17 -40.88 -40.92
N TYR A 7 23.78 -40.02 -41.73
CA TYR A 7 24.28 -38.70 -41.25
C TYR A 7 23.27 -37.57 -41.40
N LEU A 8 22.23 -37.72 -42.22
CA LEU A 8 21.18 -36.70 -42.37
C LEU A 8 20.10 -36.73 -41.31
N ALA A 9 19.90 -37.87 -40.66
CA ALA A 9 18.90 -37.98 -39.58
C ALA A 9 19.40 -37.44 -38.23
N ALA A 10 20.71 -37.46 -37.98
CA ALA A 10 21.29 -36.96 -36.73
C ALA A 10 21.36 -35.42 -36.64
N GLY A 11 21.45 -34.73 -37.80
CA GLY A 11 21.58 -33.28 -37.85
C GLY A 11 20.25 -32.55 -37.55
N ILE A 12 19.12 -33.15 -37.87
CA ILE A 12 17.79 -32.54 -37.67
C ILE A 12 17.32 -32.66 -36.19
N ALA A 13 17.74 -33.74 -35.51
CA ALA A 13 17.36 -33.90 -34.10
C ALA A 13 18.08 -32.94 -33.13
N VAL A 14 19.32 -32.52 -33.46
CA VAL A 14 20.09 -31.57 -32.63
C VAL A 14 19.57 -30.13 -32.79
N ALA A 15 19.14 -29.75 -34.00
CA ALA A 15 18.58 -28.42 -34.25
C ALA A 15 17.21 -28.20 -33.55
N ALA A 16 16.41 -29.27 -33.41
CA ALA A 16 15.11 -29.19 -32.71
C ALA A 16 15.23 -29.06 -31.19
N TRP A 17 16.33 -29.55 -30.59
CA TRP A 17 16.56 -29.45 -29.14
C TRP A 17 17.13 -28.08 -28.73
N LEU A 18 17.81 -27.35 -29.63
CA LEU A 18 18.32 -26.01 -29.34
C LEU A 18 17.23 -24.92 -29.41
N ALA A 19 16.15 -25.18 -30.16
CA ALA A 19 15.01 -24.24 -30.21
C ALA A 19 14.10 -24.30 -28.97
N ALA A 20 14.18 -25.37 -28.16
CA ALA A 20 13.39 -25.52 -26.94
C ALA A 20 13.97 -24.81 -25.71
N LEU A 21 15.18 -24.23 -25.79
CA LEU A 21 15.83 -23.55 -24.66
C LEU A 21 15.66 -22.03 -24.67
N PHE A 22 14.95 -21.45 -25.65
CA PHE A 22 14.64 -20.02 -25.70
C PHE A 22 13.20 -19.68 -25.33
N GLY A 23 12.47 -20.63 -24.77
CA GLY A 23 11.12 -20.40 -24.28
C GLY A 23 11.11 -20.15 -22.79
N CYS A 24 10.66 -18.92 -22.40
CA CYS A 24 10.32 -18.48 -21.04
C CYS A 24 11.42 -17.78 -20.24
N ALA A 25 12.14 -16.87 -20.84
CA ALA A 25 12.68 -15.72 -20.11
C ALA A 25 11.71 -14.53 -20.24
N GLY A 26 10.45 -14.75 -19.90
CA GLY A 26 9.49 -13.69 -19.63
C GLY A 26 9.76 -13.13 -18.22
N GLY A 27 10.90 -12.49 -18.01
CA GLY A 27 11.17 -11.64 -16.88
C GLY A 27 10.33 -10.37 -17.04
N GLY A 28 9.03 -10.44 -16.77
CA GLY A 28 8.20 -9.26 -16.64
C GLY A 28 8.77 -8.41 -15.52
N THR A 29 9.36 -7.26 -15.87
CA THR A 29 9.67 -6.25 -14.87
C THR A 29 8.37 -5.87 -14.18
N PHE A 30 8.39 -5.52 -12.89
CA PHE A 30 7.18 -5.10 -12.16
C PHE A 30 6.42 -3.98 -12.89
N ASN A 31 7.05 -3.26 -13.82
CA ASN A 31 6.48 -2.20 -14.65
C ASN A 31 5.59 -2.71 -15.79
N SER A 32 5.58 -4.01 -16.12
CA SER A 32 4.82 -4.58 -17.23
C SER A 32 3.49 -5.24 -16.85
N GLY A 33 3.13 -5.21 -15.56
CA GLY A 33 1.84 -5.72 -15.09
C GLY A 33 0.68 -4.81 -15.49
N GLU A 34 -0.54 -5.36 -15.53
CA GLU A 34 -1.77 -4.58 -15.67
C GLU A 34 -2.26 -4.10 -14.30
N ARG A 35 -2.84 -2.90 -14.28
CA ARG A 35 -3.56 -2.40 -13.11
C ARG A 35 -4.84 -3.21 -12.94
N ALA A 36 -5.06 -3.82 -11.78
CA ALA A 36 -6.25 -4.60 -11.52
C ALA A 36 -7.53 -3.74 -11.67
N PRO A 37 -8.53 -4.17 -12.48
CA PRO A 37 -9.72 -3.34 -12.80
C PRO A 37 -10.53 -2.89 -11.58
N TRP A 38 -10.56 -3.69 -10.52
CA TRP A 38 -11.29 -3.36 -9.30
C TRP A 38 -10.80 -2.06 -8.62
N ARG A 39 -9.55 -1.64 -8.88
CA ARG A 39 -8.99 -0.42 -8.29
C ARG A 39 -9.68 0.83 -8.80
N GLN A 40 -9.92 0.87 -10.10
CA GLN A 40 -10.64 1.97 -10.73
C GLN A 40 -12.09 2.00 -10.23
N GLN A 41 -12.74 0.84 -10.18
CA GLN A 41 -14.10 0.73 -9.68
C GLN A 41 -14.21 1.22 -8.22
N ALA A 42 -13.32 0.78 -7.34
CA ALA A 42 -13.31 1.21 -5.93
C ALA A 42 -13.08 2.72 -5.77
N GLU A 43 -12.21 3.31 -6.60
CA GLU A 43 -11.99 4.76 -6.59
C GLU A 43 -13.24 5.52 -7.07
N ASP A 44 -13.87 5.08 -8.16
CA ASP A 44 -15.09 5.70 -8.71
C ASP A 44 -16.26 5.60 -7.72
N GLU A 45 -16.45 4.45 -7.10
CA GLU A 45 -17.47 4.23 -6.06
C GLU A 45 -17.23 5.12 -4.84
N CYS A 46 -15.99 5.23 -4.37
CA CYS A 46 -15.63 6.09 -3.25
C CYS A 46 -15.94 7.57 -3.54
N VAL A 47 -15.55 8.04 -4.72
CA VAL A 47 -15.82 9.44 -5.13
C VAL A 47 -17.32 9.67 -5.30
N ALA A 48 -18.04 8.76 -5.95
CA ALA A 48 -19.48 8.87 -6.20
C ALA A 48 -20.29 8.85 -4.90
N SER A 49 -19.85 8.09 -3.90
CA SER A 49 -20.51 8.03 -2.60
C SER A 49 -20.30 9.28 -1.73
N GLY A 50 -19.34 10.14 -2.08
CA GLY A 50 -18.94 11.28 -1.25
C GLY A 50 -18.34 10.88 0.09
N ALA A 51 -17.80 9.66 0.21
CA ALA A 51 -17.22 9.14 1.44
C ALA A 51 -16.04 9.98 1.94
N VAL A 52 -15.34 10.66 1.03
CA VAL A 52 -14.30 11.63 1.34
C VAL A 52 -14.65 12.96 0.69
N GLN A 53 -14.66 14.03 1.49
CA GLN A 53 -14.93 15.38 1.02
C GLN A 53 -13.67 16.23 1.07
N ALA A 54 -13.48 17.10 0.07
CA ALA A 54 -12.43 18.10 0.08
C ALA A 54 -12.58 19.05 1.28
N SER A 55 -11.46 19.36 1.93
CA SER A 55 -11.42 20.21 3.12
C SER A 55 -10.04 20.85 3.24
N ALA A 56 -9.83 21.63 4.31
CA ALA A 56 -8.50 22.14 4.63
C ALA A 56 -7.46 21.03 4.91
N TYR A 57 -7.92 19.82 5.22
CA TYR A 57 -7.09 18.66 5.58
C TYR A 57 -7.00 17.59 4.48
N VAL A 58 -7.92 17.62 3.51
CA VAL A 58 -7.99 16.68 2.39
C VAL A 58 -8.09 17.47 1.09
N VAL A 59 -7.00 17.53 0.36
CA VAL A 59 -6.86 18.35 -0.86
C VAL A 59 -6.64 17.44 -2.06
N GLN A 60 -7.49 17.60 -3.08
CA GLN A 60 -7.30 16.93 -4.37
C GLN A 60 -6.03 17.45 -5.04
N MET A 61 -5.18 16.54 -5.49
CA MET A 61 -3.94 16.86 -6.22
C MET A 61 -4.09 16.50 -7.70
N THR A 62 -3.13 16.94 -8.51
CA THR A 62 -3.03 16.52 -9.92
C THR A 62 -2.73 15.03 -10.02
N PRO A 63 -3.26 14.33 -11.06
CA PRO A 63 -2.94 12.93 -11.31
C PRO A 63 -1.44 12.65 -11.32
N ILE A 64 -1.07 11.47 -10.86
CA ILE A 64 0.31 11.00 -10.86
C ILE A 64 0.42 9.89 -11.88
N ASP A 65 1.15 10.14 -12.97
CA ASP A 65 1.55 9.15 -13.95
C ASP A 65 2.92 8.60 -13.54
N GLY A 66 2.93 7.41 -12.98
CA GLY A 66 4.16 6.70 -12.64
C GLY A 66 4.60 5.78 -13.76
N PRO A 67 5.80 5.20 -13.65
CA PRO A 67 6.27 4.21 -14.62
C PRO A 67 5.44 2.93 -14.56
N GLY A 68 5.13 2.37 -15.75
CA GLY A 68 4.38 1.12 -15.88
C GLY A 68 2.97 1.22 -15.33
N VAL A 69 2.63 0.38 -14.34
CA VAL A 69 1.29 0.33 -13.72
C VAL A 69 1.14 1.25 -12.51
N CYS A 70 2.22 1.88 -12.08
CA CYS A 70 2.16 2.83 -10.97
C CYS A 70 1.35 4.07 -11.36
N GLY A 71 0.73 4.68 -10.39
CA GLY A 71 0.04 5.95 -10.60
C GLY A 71 -1.20 6.08 -9.70
N LEU A 72 -1.72 7.27 -9.64
CA LEU A 72 -2.89 7.61 -8.85
C LEU A 72 -3.68 8.69 -9.61
N GLU A 73 -4.89 8.34 -10.07
CA GLU A 73 -5.67 9.21 -10.93
C GLU A 73 -6.26 10.40 -10.18
N ARG A 74 -6.70 10.15 -8.95
CA ARG A 74 -7.31 11.17 -8.09
C ARG A 74 -6.59 11.22 -6.75
N PRO A 75 -5.29 11.63 -6.72
CA PRO A 75 -4.52 11.66 -5.49
C PRO A 75 -5.07 12.68 -4.52
N LEU A 76 -5.18 12.27 -3.27
CA LEU A 76 -5.52 13.14 -2.15
C LEU A 76 -4.29 13.38 -1.30
N LYS A 77 -3.99 14.65 -1.02
CA LYS A 77 -3.05 15.05 0.03
C LYS A 77 -3.82 15.16 1.33
N VAL A 78 -3.57 14.20 2.23
CA VAL A 78 -4.25 14.07 3.52
C VAL A 78 -3.32 14.52 4.63
N SER A 79 -3.65 15.65 5.26
CA SER A 79 -2.93 16.21 6.41
C SER A 79 -3.67 16.05 7.73
N GLY A 80 -4.91 15.54 7.69
CA GLY A 80 -5.70 15.25 8.88
C GLY A 80 -6.88 14.35 8.56
N LEU A 81 -7.28 13.56 9.54
CA LEU A 81 -8.40 12.61 9.55
C LEU A 81 -9.45 13.04 10.57
N SER A 82 -10.66 12.46 10.50
CA SER A 82 -11.81 12.81 11.35
C SER A 82 -12.04 14.32 11.40
N GLY A 83 -12.19 14.94 10.22
CA GLY A 83 -12.41 16.38 10.12
C GLY A 83 -11.25 17.24 10.64
N GLY A 84 -10.03 16.70 10.71
CA GLY A 84 -8.82 17.37 11.20
C GLY A 84 -8.55 17.14 12.70
N ALA A 85 -9.35 16.33 13.37
CA ALA A 85 -9.15 16.01 14.79
C ALA A 85 -7.85 15.21 15.05
N VAL A 86 -7.36 14.50 14.02
CA VAL A 86 -6.10 13.75 14.04
C VAL A 86 -5.23 14.20 12.88
N ALA A 87 -4.12 14.89 13.18
CA ALA A 87 -3.15 15.28 12.17
C ALA A 87 -2.42 14.06 11.57
N VAL A 88 -2.09 14.13 10.28
CA VAL A 88 -1.25 13.15 9.57
C VAL A 88 0.06 13.86 9.20
N SER A 89 1.18 13.41 9.76
CA SER A 89 2.48 14.07 9.62
C SER A 89 3.59 13.09 9.20
N PRO A 90 4.33 13.40 8.13
CA PRO A 90 4.01 14.39 7.09
C PRO A 90 2.68 14.08 6.40
N PRO A 91 2.07 15.02 5.64
CA PRO A 91 0.86 14.74 4.89
C PRO A 91 1.01 13.54 3.96
N ALA A 92 0.03 12.64 3.96
CA ALA A 92 0.02 11.45 3.13
C ALA A 92 -0.52 11.74 1.72
N LEU A 93 0.01 11.04 0.72
CA LEU A 93 -0.50 11.05 -0.65
C LEU A 93 -1.14 9.68 -0.92
N ILE A 94 -2.47 9.62 -0.92
CA ILE A 94 -3.25 8.37 -0.97
C ILE A 94 -4.55 8.56 -1.77
N GLY A 95 -5.22 7.46 -2.12
CA GLY A 95 -6.50 7.46 -2.81
C GLY A 95 -7.71 7.62 -1.90
N CYS A 96 -8.88 7.84 -2.52
CA CYS A 96 -10.17 7.99 -1.83
C CYS A 96 -10.51 6.77 -0.97
N PRO A 97 -10.41 5.50 -1.46
CA PRO A 97 -10.80 4.34 -0.67
C PRO A 97 -10.01 4.19 0.63
N LEU A 98 -8.68 4.39 0.57
CA LEU A 98 -7.84 4.32 1.75
C LEU A 98 -8.11 5.48 2.72
N THR A 99 -8.36 6.69 2.21
CA THR A 99 -8.71 7.84 3.06
C THR A 99 -9.99 7.58 3.83
N ALA A 100 -11.03 7.08 3.16
CA ALA A 100 -12.30 6.73 3.80
C ALA A 100 -12.14 5.61 4.84
N ALA A 101 -11.34 4.58 4.54
CA ALA A 101 -11.06 3.51 5.49
C ALA A 101 -10.30 4.01 6.72
N LEU A 102 -9.32 4.90 6.53
CA LEU A 102 -8.57 5.50 7.65
C LEU A 102 -9.46 6.38 8.54
N ASP A 103 -10.39 7.16 7.98
CA ASP A 103 -11.35 7.95 8.76
C ASP A 103 -12.21 7.04 9.64
N ARG A 104 -12.81 5.98 9.05
CA ARG A 104 -13.58 5.00 9.83
C ARG A 104 -12.75 4.32 10.90
N TRP A 105 -11.53 3.87 10.56
CA TRP A 105 -10.62 3.24 11.50
C TRP A 105 -10.25 4.15 12.67
N VAL A 106 -10.00 5.44 12.40
CA VAL A 106 -9.73 6.43 13.46
C VAL A 106 -10.90 6.50 14.43
N ASP A 107 -12.12 6.59 13.93
CA ASP A 107 -13.31 6.77 14.77
C ASP A 107 -13.74 5.47 15.46
N ALA A 108 -13.72 4.33 14.74
CA ALA A 108 -14.22 3.06 15.24
C ALA A 108 -13.18 2.28 16.08
N SER A 109 -11.90 2.49 15.85
CA SER A 109 -10.84 1.67 16.44
C SER A 109 -9.76 2.46 17.17
N LEU A 110 -9.15 3.45 16.51
CA LEU A 110 -7.99 4.16 17.06
C LEU A 110 -8.36 4.99 18.30
N GLN A 111 -9.39 5.83 18.22
CA GLN A 111 -9.78 6.69 19.33
C GLN A 111 -10.36 5.92 20.51
N PRO A 112 -11.24 4.92 20.32
CA PRO A 112 -11.70 4.08 21.43
C PRO A 112 -10.57 3.34 22.14
N ALA A 113 -9.61 2.79 21.39
CA ALA A 113 -8.44 2.12 21.96
C ALA A 113 -7.56 3.10 22.75
N ALA A 114 -7.26 4.28 22.20
CA ALA A 114 -6.47 5.30 22.88
C ALA A 114 -7.14 5.74 24.20
N LYS A 115 -8.44 5.94 24.18
CA LYS A 115 -9.22 6.25 25.39
C LYS A 115 -9.16 5.12 26.41
N ARG A 116 -9.33 3.87 25.96
CA ARG A 116 -9.31 2.69 26.82
C ARG A 116 -7.97 2.48 27.50
N TYR A 117 -6.89 2.55 26.73
CA TYR A 117 -5.56 2.21 27.23
C TYR A 117 -4.84 3.38 27.91
N PHE A 118 -5.13 4.63 27.50
CA PHE A 118 -4.37 5.79 27.98
C PHE A 118 -5.23 6.91 28.59
N GLY A 119 -6.55 6.79 28.55
CA GLY A 119 -7.46 7.85 29.01
C GLY A 119 -7.37 9.13 28.17
N SER A 120 -6.68 9.10 27.04
CA SER A 120 -6.38 10.25 26.19
C SER A 120 -6.68 9.92 24.72
N ARG A 121 -6.96 10.95 23.91
CA ARG A 121 -7.18 10.78 22.47
C ARG A 121 -5.88 10.87 21.70
N VAL A 122 -5.81 10.22 20.54
CA VAL A 122 -4.77 10.46 19.53
C VAL A 122 -5.03 11.82 18.87
N VAL A 123 -3.99 12.61 18.70
CA VAL A 123 -4.04 13.93 18.03
C VAL A 123 -3.17 13.97 16.78
N GLU A 124 -2.26 12.99 16.61
CA GLU A 124 -1.41 12.91 15.44
C GLU A 124 -0.99 11.48 15.14
N ILE A 125 -0.98 11.13 13.87
CA ILE A 125 -0.38 9.94 13.29
C ILE A 125 0.89 10.37 12.56
N THR A 126 2.04 9.83 12.96
CA THR A 126 3.30 9.98 12.22
C THR A 126 3.40 8.86 11.20
N GLN A 127 3.46 9.20 9.91
CA GLN A 127 3.63 8.23 8.82
C GLN A 127 5.03 8.37 8.20
N ILE A 128 5.53 7.29 7.59
CA ILE A 128 6.86 7.24 6.98
C ILE A 128 6.83 6.88 5.49
N ALA A 129 5.71 6.35 5.00
CA ALA A 129 5.53 6.13 3.58
C ALA A 129 4.04 6.12 3.22
N SER A 130 3.71 6.77 2.10
CA SER A 130 2.39 6.76 1.45
C SER A 130 2.55 6.36 -0.02
N TYR A 131 2.18 7.18 -1.01
CA TYR A 131 2.45 6.85 -2.40
C TYR A 131 3.95 6.65 -2.69
N GLY A 132 4.27 5.59 -3.44
CA GLY A 132 5.62 5.34 -3.92
C GLY A 132 5.65 4.17 -4.92
N CYS A 133 6.11 4.43 -6.14
CA CYS A 133 6.22 3.41 -7.19
C CYS A 133 7.36 2.45 -6.89
N ARG A 134 7.02 1.27 -6.38
CA ARG A 134 7.99 0.22 -6.02
C ARG A 134 7.32 -1.14 -6.01
N GLY A 135 8.09 -2.21 -6.16
CA GLY A 135 7.66 -3.55 -5.84
C GLY A 135 7.56 -3.77 -4.32
N ARG A 136 6.95 -4.88 -3.90
CA ARG A 136 6.88 -5.27 -2.49
C ARG A 136 8.29 -5.43 -1.92
N ASN A 137 8.49 -4.94 -0.70
CA ASN A 137 9.78 -4.95 0.01
C ASN A 137 10.95 -4.30 -0.76
N GLY A 138 10.65 -3.31 -1.63
CA GLY A 138 11.66 -2.63 -2.43
C GLY A 138 12.25 -3.49 -3.57
N ASN A 139 11.68 -4.67 -3.83
CA ASN A 139 12.13 -5.53 -4.92
C ASN A 139 11.56 -5.02 -6.27
N ASN A 140 12.43 -4.89 -7.27
CA ASN A 140 12.04 -4.48 -8.62
C ASN A 140 11.45 -5.63 -9.46
N PHE A 141 11.45 -6.84 -8.94
CA PHE A 141 10.90 -8.04 -9.59
C PHE A 141 9.79 -8.61 -8.70
N GLY A 142 8.62 -8.87 -9.28
CA GLY A 142 7.51 -9.49 -8.57
C GLY A 142 6.28 -8.59 -8.43
N LYS A 143 5.52 -8.80 -7.35
CA LYS A 143 4.25 -8.08 -7.13
C LYS A 143 4.49 -6.61 -6.80
N ILE A 144 3.73 -5.73 -7.44
CA ILE A 144 3.69 -4.30 -7.14
C ILE A 144 3.20 -4.08 -5.70
N SER A 145 3.76 -3.08 -5.05
CA SER A 145 3.32 -2.63 -3.72
C SER A 145 2.01 -1.85 -3.80
N GLU A 146 1.17 -1.93 -2.79
CA GLU A 146 -0.05 -1.11 -2.67
C GLU A 146 0.27 0.40 -2.59
N HIS A 147 1.45 0.76 -2.13
CA HIS A 147 1.95 2.15 -2.18
C HIS A 147 1.98 2.72 -3.60
N ALA A 148 2.23 1.88 -4.61
CA ALA A 148 2.29 2.30 -6.01
C ALA A 148 0.92 2.74 -6.57
N PHE A 149 -0.15 2.49 -5.84
CA PHE A 149 -1.53 2.84 -6.17
C PHE A 149 -2.16 3.79 -5.14
N GLY A 150 -1.36 4.35 -4.20
CA GLY A 150 -1.87 5.15 -3.11
C GLY A 150 -2.81 4.42 -2.15
N ASN A 151 -2.68 3.08 -2.07
CA ASN A 151 -3.54 2.20 -1.26
C ASN A 151 -2.80 1.59 -0.07
N ALA A 152 -1.79 2.28 0.45
CA ALA A 152 -1.07 1.90 1.66
C ALA A 152 -0.51 3.12 2.38
N LEU A 153 -0.43 3.01 3.72
CA LEU A 153 0.16 4.01 4.61
C LEU A 153 1.00 3.28 5.68
N ASP A 154 2.29 3.59 5.74
CA ASP A 154 3.17 3.05 6.77
C ASP A 154 3.18 4.00 7.98
N ILE A 155 2.58 3.56 9.09
CA ILE A 155 2.49 4.34 10.32
C ILE A 155 3.65 4.00 11.25
N ALA A 156 4.37 5.02 11.71
CA ALA A 156 5.52 4.87 12.63
C ALA A 156 5.15 5.14 14.09
N ALA A 157 4.25 6.09 14.35
CA ALA A 157 3.94 6.52 15.71
C ALA A 157 2.58 7.21 15.84
N PHE A 158 2.14 7.32 17.08
CA PHE A 158 0.94 8.04 17.51
C PHE A 158 1.31 9.02 18.63
N ARG A 159 0.83 10.27 18.54
CA ARG A 159 0.92 11.25 19.63
C ARG A 159 -0.44 11.45 20.27
N LEU A 160 -0.49 11.35 21.58
CA LEU A 160 -1.69 11.55 22.38
C LEU A 160 -1.82 13.00 22.83
N ALA A 161 -3.04 13.44 23.13
CA ALA A 161 -3.32 14.78 23.63
C ALA A 161 -2.65 15.10 24.98
N ASN A 162 -2.33 14.08 25.78
CA ASN A 162 -1.59 14.22 27.04
C ASN A 162 -0.06 14.30 26.85
N GLY A 163 0.43 14.39 25.59
CA GLY A 163 1.84 14.48 25.23
C GLY A 163 2.57 13.14 25.11
N GLN A 164 1.93 12.01 25.45
CA GLN A 164 2.55 10.70 25.31
C GLN A 164 2.77 10.36 23.82
N HIS A 165 3.90 9.76 23.50
CA HIS A 165 4.30 9.35 22.15
C HIS A 165 4.53 7.83 22.13
N ILE A 166 3.79 7.14 21.25
CA ILE A 166 3.82 5.68 21.11
C ILE A 166 4.37 5.35 19.75
N THR A 167 5.54 4.70 19.69
CA THR A 167 6.11 4.24 18.42
C THR A 167 5.73 2.80 18.14
N VAL A 168 5.45 2.48 16.88
CA VAL A 168 5.07 1.11 16.48
C VAL A 168 6.22 0.14 16.76
N VAL A 169 7.45 0.48 16.36
CA VAL A 169 8.61 -0.40 16.51
C VAL A 169 8.86 -0.76 17.98
N ASN A 170 8.91 0.22 18.86
CA ASN A 170 9.20 -0.04 20.27
C ASN A 170 8.00 -0.68 20.98
N GLY A 171 6.80 -0.18 20.74
CA GLY A 171 5.60 -0.67 21.41
C GLY A 171 5.21 -2.09 21.01
N TRP A 172 5.44 -2.50 19.75
CA TRP A 172 5.08 -3.81 19.26
C TRP A 172 5.97 -4.94 19.82
N TRP A 173 7.27 -4.76 19.80
CA TRP A 173 8.23 -5.84 20.11
C TRP A 173 8.76 -5.86 21.55
N GLY A 174 8.90 -4.74 22.20
CA GLY A 174 9.57 -4.67 23.51
C GLY A 174 9.05 -3.59 24.46
N GLY A 175 8.08 -2.79 24.03
CA GLY A 175 7.54 -1.70 24.84
C GLY A 175 6.66 -2.12 26.02
N PRO A 176 6.18 -1.16 26.80
CA PRO A 176 5.26 -1.41 27.90
C PRO A 176 4.05 -2.25 27.46
N PRO A 177 3.59 -3.20 28.29
CA PRO A 177 2.47 -4.08 27.93
C PRO A 177 1.21 -3.33 27.45
N ARG A 178 0.97 -2.14 28.00
CA ARG A 178 -0.16 -1.28 27.63
C ARG A 178 -0.04 -0.73 26.21
N GLU A 179 1.16 -0.33 25.77
CA GLU A 179 1.41 0.13 24.40
C GLU A 179 1.24 -1.00 23.40
N ARG A 180 1.77 -2.20 23.73
CA ARG A 180 1.58 -3.38 22.90
C ARG A 180 0.11 -3.74 22.75
N ALA A 181 -0.66 -3.76 23.84
CA ALA A 181 -2.09 -4.06 23.80
C ALA A 181 -2.87 -3.03 22.97
N PHE A 182 -2.52 -1.75 23.08
CA PHE A 182 -3.08 -0.69 22.24
C PHE A 182 -2.79 -0.95 20.75
N LEU A 183 -1.51 -1.17 20.38
CA LEU A 183 -1.11 -1.39 19.00
C LEU A 183 -1.79 -2.64 18.39
N GLN A 184 -1.89 -3.72 19.16
CA GLN A 184 -2.59 -4.94 18.75
C GLN A 184 -4.09 -4.69 18.55
N ALA A 185 -4.72 -3.92 19.42
CA ALA A 185 -6.14 -3.60 19.32
C ALA A 185 -6.45 -2.77 18.05
N ILE A 186 -5.65 -1.74 17.76
CA ILE A 186 -5.85 -0.90 16.58
C ILE A 186 -5.49 -1.63 15.29
N PHE A 187 -4.53 -2.55 15.32
CA PHE A 187 -4.19 -3.41 14.19
C PHE A 187 -5.35 -4.38 13.87
N ALA A 188 -5.91 -5.03 14.89
CA ALA A 188 -7.09 -5.89 14.71
C ALA A 188 -8.28 -5.10 14.15
N GLY A 189 -8.49 -3.86 14.62
CA GLY A 189 -9.52 -2.97 14.10
C GLY A 189 -9.32 -2.60 12.62
N ALA A 190 -8.08 -2.40 12.18
CA ALA A 190 -7.79 -2.08 10.79
C ALA A 190 -8.14 -3.21 9.80
N CYS A 191 -8.21 -4.45 10.26
CA CYS A 191 -8.62 -5.59 9.43
C CYS A 191 -10.14 -5.67 9.19
N ASN A 192 -10.93 -4.83 9.86
CA ASN A 192 -12.39 -4.82 9.76
C ASN A 192 -12.93 -3.69 8.87
N GLU A 193 -12.06 -2.79 8.39
CA GLU A 193 -12.40 -1.66 7.50
C GLU A 193 -12.08 -1.96 6.04
#